data_9e24da468fc7d8bedb321345ae7a4bb8
#
_entry.id   9e24da468fc7d8bedb321345ae7a4bb8
#
_cell.length_a   1.000
_cell.length_b   1.000
_cell.length_c   1.000
_cell.angle_alpha   90.00
_cell.angle_beta   90.00
_cell.angle_gamma   90.00
#
_symmetry.space_group_name_H-M   'P 1'
#
loop_
_entity.id
_entity.type
_entity.pdbx_description
1 polymer ?
#
loop_
_entity_poly.entity_id
_entity_poly.type
_entity_poly.pdbx_seq_one_letter_code
_entity_poly.pdbx_strand_id
1 'polypeptide(L)'
;MAHLIANTISGKAAMAYVGETPWHGLGQQLTQDSTIETWAEESGLDFQLATADVQFTPPASVWNGFKAQPLPYDGKKVMYRTDSNMPLGLVSSQYKIVQPIEVLEFFRDMVGTIAHLETAGVLRNGAHYWALAKMDGEFNIAGDKVNQYLLLASSADGSLATQARLTSVRVVCNNTLQLAQRGKANVSVRHNSIFRPEAIKAELANSNETFRAFEQTAKSLASIKLGSTQAQAIFTKILGGDEKNPSRAAARALTLFEGAGIGAELESAKGTAWGALNAVTQLMDWETARTGDARLANAWFGGGVNVKQQAVDALLALA
;
A
#
# COMPACT_ATOMS: atom_id res chain seq x y z
N MET A 1 -1.74 21.59 -5.99
CA MET A 1 -0.96 20.55 -5.26
C MET A 1 -0.82 19.36 -6.21
N ALA A 2 0.39 18.86 -6.42
CA ALA A 2 0.58 17.71 -7.31
C ALA A 2 0.08 16.44 -6.58
N HIS A 3 -1.01 15.89 -7.06
CA HIS A 3 -1.53 14.61 -6.62
C HIS A 3 -0.84 13.47 -7.39
N LEU A 4 -0.54 12.35 -6.72
CA LEU A 4 -0.12 11.11 -7.40
C LEU A 4 -1.34 10.31 -7.90
N ILE A 5 -2.55 10.59 -7.38
CA ILE A 5 -3.79 10.03 -7.92
C ILE A 5 -3.92 10.53 -9.35
N ALA A 6 -4.06 9.60 -10.28
CA ALA A 6 -4.24 9.91 -11.68
C ALA A 6 -5.61 10.59 -11.90
N ASN A 7 -5.79 11.20 -13.07
CA ASN A 7 -7.11 11.58 -13.53
C ASN A 7 -7.61 10.56 -14.54
N THR A 8 -8.92 10.31 -14.52
CA THR A 8 -9.62 9.61 -15.59
C THR A 8 -9.59 10.46 -16.86
N ILE A 9 -9.94 9.90 -18.01
CA ILE A 9 -10.08 10.66 -19.26
C ILE A 9 -11.09 11.81 -19.11
N SER A 10 -12.13 11.62 -18.29
CA SER A 10 -13.13 12.65 -17.98
C SER A 10 -12.63 13.74 -17.01
N GLY A 11 -11.39 13.65 -16.53
CA GLY A 11 -10.78 14.63 -15.62
C GLY A 11 -11.13 14.45 -14.14
N LYS A 12 -11.89 13.41 -13.78
CA LYS A 12 -12.15 13.05 -12.37
C LYS A 12 -10.89 12.43 -11.74
N ALA A 13 -10.76 12.51 -10.42
CA ALA A 13 -9.70 11.78 -9.71
C ALA A 13 -9.90 10.26 -9.90
N ALA A 14 -8.89 9.54 -10.36
CA ALA A 14 -8.95 8.11 -10.62
C ALA A 14 -8.89 7.30 -9.30
N MET A 15 -9.92 7.43 -8.50
CA MET A 15 -10.13 6.74 -7.24
C MET A 15 -11.61 6.65 -6.92
N ALA A 16 -12.07 5.50 -6.44
CA ALA A 16 -13.41 5.31 -5.90
C ALA A 16 -13.33 4.77 -4.46
N TYR A 17 -14.38 5.03 -3.68
CA TYR A 17 -14.47 4.58 -2.28
C TYR A 17 -15.90 4.36 -1.84
N VAL A 18 -16.07 3.52 -0.79
CA VAL A 18 -17.33 3.31 -0.09
C VAL A 18 -17.16 3.81 1.36
N GLY A 19 -18.23 4.34 1.95
CA GLY A 19 -18.21 4.84 3.32
C GLY A 19 -17.75 6.28 3.44
N GLU A 20 -16.87 6.57 4.40
CA GLU A 20 -16.40 7.93 4.66
C GLU A 20 -15.48 8.46 3.57
N THR A 21 -15.61 9.74 3.27
CA THR A 21 -14.72 10.40 2.32
C THR A 21 -13.26 10.29 2.79
N PRO A 22 -12.35 9.79 1.94
CA PRO A 22 -10.94 9.75 2.28
C PRO A 22 -10.42 11.12 2.69
N TRP A 23 -9.48 11.16 3.63
CA TRP A 23 -8.93 12.39 4.20
C TRP A 23 -8.43 13.43 3.19
N HIS A 24 -8.09 13.02 1.96
CA HIS A 24 -7.67 13.93 0.88
C HIS A 24 -8.85 14.54 0.09
N GLY A 25 -10.08 14.10 0.34
CA GLY A 25 -11.29 14.64 -0.30
C GLY A 25 -11.43 14.31 -1.79
N LEU A 26 -10.67 13.32 -2.30
CA LEU A 26 -10.68 12.95 -3.71
C LEU A 26 -11.34 11.59 -3.91
N GLY A 27 -11.87 11.39 -5.11
CA GLY A 27 -12.48 10.15 -5.53
C GLY A 27 -14.00 10.22 -5.58
N GLN A 28 -14.60 9.21 -6.16
CA GLN A 28 -16.04 9.03 -6.33
C GLN A 28 -16.57 8.14 -5.24
N GLN A 29 -17.62 8.58 -4.54
CA GLN A 29 -18.30 7.76 -3.55
C GLN A 29 -19.23 6.78 -4.25
N LEU A 30 -19.06 5.50 -3.94
CA LEU A 30 -19.89 4.41 -4.43
C LEU A 30 -20.75 3.82 -3.31
N THR A 31 -21.72 3.01 -3.71
CA THR A 31 -22.49 2.19 -2.79
C THR A 31 -21.84 0.81 -2.61
N GLN A 32 -22.15 0.14 -1.51
CA GLN A 32 -21.51 -1.15 -1.17
C GLN A 32 -21.84 -2.27 -2.18
N ASP A 33 -22.97 -2.16 -2.86
CA ASP A 33 -23.48 -3.08 -3.88
C ASP A 33 -23.10 -2.70 -5.32
N SER A 34 -22.20 -1.71 -5.48
CA SER A 34 -21.70 -1.31 -6.80
C SER A 34 -20.97 -2.47 -7.50
N THR A 35 -21.24 -2.64 -8.79
CA THR A 35 -20.63 -3.71 -9.59
C THR A 35 -19.14 -3.48 -9.85
N ILE A 36 -18.40 -4.52 -10.19
CA ILE A 36 -16.97 -4.41 -10.55
C ILE A 36 -16.78 -3.46 -11.74
N GLU A 37 -17.71 -3.43 -12.68
CA GLU A 37 -17.70 -2.54 -13.84
C GLU A 37 -17.82 -1.07 -13.41
N THR A 38 -18.74 -0.78 -12.48
CA THR A 38 -18.89 0.56 -11.88
C THR A 38 -17.62 0.95 -11.10
N TRP A 39 -17.04 0.01 -10.35
CA TRP A 39 -15.79 0.23 -9.68
C TRP A 39 -14.65 0.54 -10.66
N ALA A 40 -14.57 -0.18 -11.79
CA ALA A 40 -13.54 0.04 -12.80
C ALA A 40 -13.63 1.44 -13.40
N GLU A 41 -14.83 1.87 -13.81
CA GLU A 41 -15.07 3.18 -14.39
C GLU A 41 -14.77 4.32 -13.40
N GLU A 42 -15.34 4.26 -12.19
CA GLU A 42 -15.22 5.35 -11.23
C GLU A 42 -13.86 5.41 -10.52
N SER A 43 -13.13 4.29 -10.43
CA SER A 43 -11.75 4.27 -9.93
C SER A 43 -10.70 4.52 -11.01
N GLY A 44 -11.11 4.59 -12.29
CA GLY A 44 -10.22 4.76 -13.43
C GLY A 44 -9.37 3.53 -13.74
N LEU A 45 -9.83 2.32 -13.37
CA LEU A 45 -9.16 1.03 -13.66
C LEU A 45 -9.65 0.39 -14.96
N ASP A 46 -10.42 1.10 -15.77
CA ASP A 46 -11.00 0.68 -17.05
C ASP A 46 -10.06 0.81 -18.25
N PHE A 47 -8.87 1.40 -18.08
CA PHE A 47 -7.89 1.50 -19.16
C PHE A 47 -7.14 0.17 -19.38
N GLN A 48 -6.57 0.03 -20.59
CA GLN A 48 -5.74 -1.12 -20.94
C GLN A 48 -4.27 -0.72 -21.08
N LEU A 49 -3.41 -1.67 -20.74
CA LEU A 49 -1.97 -1.59 -20.88
C LEU A 49 -1.50 -2.42 -22.09
N ALA A 50 -0.58 -1.84 -22.85
CA ALA A 50 0.10 -2.53 -23.95
C ALA A 50 1.59 -2.23 -23.92
N THR A 51 2.36 -3.00 -24.72
CA THR A 51 3.80 -2.75 -24.89
C THR A 51 4.12 -2.43 -26.36
N ALA A 52 5.09 -1.55 -26.54
CA ALA A 52 5.69 -1.25 -27.85
C ALA A 52 7.21 -1.51 -27.83
N ASP A 53 7.77 -1.79 -28.99
CA ASP A 53 9.20 -2.02 -29.13
C ASP A 53 9.99 -0.73 -28.93
N VAL A 54 11.17 -0.86 -28.34
CA VAL A 54 12.10 0.25 -28.14
C VAL A 54 13.01 0.37 -29.35
N GLN A 55 13.20 1.59 -29.83
CA GLN A 55 14.18 1.92 -30.85
C GLN A 55 15.06 3.08 -30.37
N PHE A 56 16.29 3.14 -30.82
CA PHE A 56 17.20 4.24 -30.61
C PHE A 56 17.84 4.66 -31.91
N THR A 57 18.13 5.96 -32.06
CA THR A 57 18.76 6.48 -33.26
C THR A 57 20.16 7.00 -32.89
N PRO A 58 21.23 6.25 -33.18
CA PRO A 58 22.58 6.74 -32.98
C PRO A 58 22.87 7.89 -33.94
N PRO A 59 23.75 8.84 -33.57
CA PRO A 59 24.12 9.91 -34.46
C PRO A 59 24.85 9.36 -35.68
N ALA A 60 24.76 10.05 -36.81
CA ALA A 60 25.55 9.75 -38.00
C ALA A 60 27.06 9.86 -37.67
N SER A 61 27.85 8.91 -38.19
CA SER A 61 29.28 8.86 -37.97
C SER A 61 30.01 8.90 -39.32
N VAL A 62 30.85 9.91 -39.51
CA VAL A 62 31.71 10.03 -40.68
C VAL A 62 32.82 8.99 -40.71
N TRP A 63 33.22 8.48 -39.54
CA TRP A 63 34.34 7.54 -39.40
C TRP A 63 34.02 6.11 -39.89
N ASN A 64 32.76 5.69 -39.80
CA ASN A 64 32.34 4.34 -40.20
C ASN A 64 31.23 4.35 -41.24
N GLY A 65 30.91 5.51 -41.82
CA GLY A 65 29.85 5.67 -42.85
C GLY A 65 28.42 5.41 -42.32
N PHE A 66 28.25 5.35 -41.00
CA PHE A 66 26.96 5.05 -40.40
C PHE A 66 25.99 6.22 -40.58
N LYS A 67 24.80 5.94 -41.12
CA LYS A 67 23.72 6.92 -41.23
C LYS A 67 22.83 6.89 -40.02
N ALA A 68 22.39 8.04 -39.52
CA ALA A 68 21.40 8.11 -38.45
C ALA A 68 20.10 7.44 -38.91
N GLN A 69 19.79 6.30 -38.30
CA GLN A 69 18.58 5.53 -38.54
C GLN A 69 18.13 4.83 -37.27
N PRO A 70 16.81 4.62 -37.07
CA PRO A 70 16.31 3.86 -35.94
C PRO A 70 16.82 2.44 -35.95
N LEU A 71 17.34 1.99 -34.81
CA LEU A 71 17.78 0.62 -34.57
C LEU A 71 16.95 0.01 -33.45
N PRO A 72 16.54 -1.28 -33.53
CA PRO A 72 15.79 -1.92 -32.47
C PRO A 72 16.64 -2.14 -31.23
N TYR A 73 15.98 -2.14 -30.06
CA TYR A 73 16.56 -2.55 -28.80
C TYR A 73 15.71 -3.65 -28.13
N ASP A 74 16.07 -4.90 -28.38
CA ASP A 74 15.24 -6.08 -28.07
C ASP A 74 15.14 -6.40 -26.57
N GLY A 75 16.01 -5.84 -25.73
CA GLY A 75 16.05 -6.11 -24.29
C GLY A 75 14.93 -5.45 -23.47
N LYS A 76 14.25 -4.47 -24.05
CA LYS A 76 13.23 -3.66 -23.35
C LYS A 76 12.04 -3.38 -24.26
N LYS A 77 10.89 -3.12 -23.59
CA LYS A 77 9.66 -2.60 -24.22
C LYS A 77 9.17 -1.37 -23.46
N VAL A 78 8.54 -0.44 -24.16
CA VAL A 78 7.80 0.65 -23.54
C VAL A 78 6.44 0.12 -23.13
N MET A 79 6.10 0.24 -21.85
CA MET A 79 4.75 0.05 -21.34
C MET A 79 3.98 1.35 -21.50
N TYR A 80 2.75 1.29 -22.02
CA TYR A 80 1.92 2.48 -22.22
C TYR A 80 0.43 2.19 -22.03
N ARG A 81 -0.36 3.23 -21.79
CA ARG A 81 -1.82 3.20 -21.77
C ARG A 81 -2.36 3.29 -23.18
N THR A 82 -3.29 2.42 -23.56
CA THR A 82 -3.87 2.41 -24.92
C THR A 82 -4.86 3.55 -25.15
N ASP A 83 -5.49 4.07 -24.10
CA ASP A 83 -6.47 5.14 -24.13
C ASP A 83 -5.87 6.53 -24.42
N SER A 84 -4.63 6.76 -24.00
CA SER A 84 -3.95 8.06 -24.08
C SER A 84 -2.61 8.00 -24.79
N ASN A 85 -2.13 6.80 -25.16
CA ASN A 85 -0.78 6.53 -25.64
C ASN A 85 0.33 7.04 -24.70
N MET A 86 0.01 7.24 -23.42
CA MET A 86 0.96 7.74 -22.42
C MET A 86 1.96 6.65 -22.05
N PRO A 87 3.27 6.87 -22.22
CA PRO A 87 4.28 5.91 -21.77
C PRO A 87 4.38 5.94 -20.25
N LEU A 88 4.45 4.76 -19.64
CA LEU A 88 4.53 4.57 -18.18
C LEU A 88 5.91 4.16 -17.70
N GLY A 89 6.67 3.43 -18.53
CA GLY A 89 8.00 2.98 -18.16
C GLY A 89 8.64 2.04 -19.19
N LEU A 90 9.88 1.67 -18.93
CA LEU A 90 10.63 0.67 -19.69
C LEU A 90 10.68 -0.63 -18.90
N VAL A 91 10.05 -1.66 -19.43
CA VAL A 91 9.99 -2.99 -18.83
C VAL A 91 10.83 -3.99 -19.63
N SER A 92 11.10 -5.17 -19.06
CA SER A 92 11.79 -6.22 -19.79
C SER A 92 10.92 -6.77 -20.93
N SER A 93 11.53 -7.35 -21.97
CA SER A 93 10.79 -8.01 -23.05
C SER A 93 9.96 -9.21 -22.59
N GLN A 94 10.25 -9.76 -21.41
CA GLN A 94 9.51 -10.87 -20.80
C GLN A 94 8.45 -10.44 -19.79
N TYR A 95 8.21 -9.13 -19.66
CA TYR A 95 7.25 -8.59 -18.69
C TYR A 95 5.84 -9.12 -18.98
N LYS A 96 5.21 -9.69 -17.96
CA LYS A 96 3.81 -10.12 -17.99
C LYS A 96 2.95 -9.01 -17.42
N ILE A 97 2.09 -8.45 -18.26
CA ILE A 97 1.15 -7.41 -17.87
C ILE A 97 0.08 -8.05 -16.99
N VAL A 98 -0.21 -7.40 -15.88
CA VAL A 98 -1.47 -7.56 -15.15
C VAL A 98 -2.31 -6.35 -15.52
N GLN A 99 -3.45 -6.54 -16.15
CA GLN A 99 -4.31 -5.42 -16.53
C GLN A 99 -4.95 -4.79 -15.29
N PRO A 100 -5.20 -3.46 -15.28
CA PRO A 100 -5.80 -2.80 -14.13
C PRO A 100 -7.14 -3.41 -13.70
N ILE A 101 -7.96 -3.82 -14.65
CA ILE A 101 -9.23 -4.50 -14.38
C ILE A 101 -9.04 -5.84 -13.66
N GLU A 102 -7.95 -6.57 -13.89
CA GLU A 102 -7.68 -7.84 -13.23
C GLU A 102 -7.49 -7.68 -11.72
N VAL A 103 -7.12 -6.48 -11.26
CA VAL A 103 -7.03 -6.16 -9.84
C VAL A 103 -8.41 -6.14 -9.18
N LEU A 104 -9.44 -5.65 -9.87
CA LEU A 104 -10.82 -5.69 -9.39
C LEU A 104 -11.44 -7.07 -9.58
N GLU A 105 -11.19 -7.72 -10.72
CA GLU A 105 -11.68 -9.07 -11.00
C GLU A 105 -11.20 -10.10 -9.96
N PHE A 106 -10.03 -9.89 -9.39
CA PHE A 106 -9.54 -10.71 -8.28
C PHE A 106 -10.54 -10.78 -7.10
N PHE A 107 -11.31 -9.73 -6.88
CA PHE A 107 -12.28 -9.67 -5.77
C PHE A 107 -13.69 -10.11 -6.16
N ARG A 108 -13.98 -10.35 -7.45
CA ARG A 108 -15.36 -10.57 -7.95
C ARG A 108 -16.14 -11.65 -7.19
N ASP A 109 -15.54 -12.79 -6.93
CA ASP A 109 -16.17 -13.91 -6.20
C ASP A 109 -16.08 -13.78 -4.67
N MET A 110 -15.30 -12.82 -4.17
CA MET A 110 -15.17 -12.53 -2.74
C MET A 110 -16.16 -11.45 -2.28
N VAL A 111 -16.50 -10.52 -3.17
CA VAL A 111 -17.40 -9.41 -2.86
C VAL A 111 -18.82 -9.93 -2.60
N GLY A 112 -19.41 -9.49 -1.47
CA GLY A 112 -20.72 -9.91 -1.02
C GLY A 112 -20.76 -11.27 -0.32
N THR A 113 -19.62 -11.98 -0.19
CA THR A 113 -19.51 -13.26 0.52
C THR A 113 -18.62 -13.18 1.74
N ILE A 114 -17.36 -12.74 1.57
CA ILE A 114 -16.34 -12.67 2.63
C ILE A 114 -15.61 -11.33 2.67
N ALA A 115 -15.89 -10.43 1.72
CA ALA A 115 -15.25 -9.14 1.63
C ALA A 115 -16.14 -8.11 0.94
N HIS A 116 -15.84 -6.83 1.15
CA HIS A 116 -16.48 -5.69 0.48
C HIS A 116 -15.39 -4.73 -0.01
N LEU A 117 -15.45 -4.33 -1.29
CA LEU A 117 -14.54 -3.30 -1.81
C LEU A 117 -14.76 -1.99 -1.04
N GLU A 118 -13.67 -1.40 -0.57
CA GLU A 118 -13.70 -0.14 0.17
C GLU A 118 -13.00 1.00 -0.58
N THR A 119 -11.85 0.74 -1.21
CA THR A 119 -11.21 1.71 -2.09
C THR A 119 -10.53 1.03 -3.27
N ALA A 120 -10.52 1.69 -4.41
CA ALA A 120 -9.72 1.31 -5.56
C ALA A 120 -9.25 2.57 -6.31
N GLY A 121 -8.13 2.47 -7.03
CA GLY A 121 -7.66 3.64 -7.76
C GLY A 121 -6.32 3.47 -8.46
N VAL A 122 -5.86 4.58 -9.02
CA VAL A 122 -4.69 4.67 -9.91
C VAL A 122 -3.77 5.80 -9.46
N LEU A 123 -2.48 5.51 -9.37
CA LEU A 123 -1.44 6.47 -9.04
C LEU A 123 -0.50 6.69 -10.24
N ARG A 124 0.18 7.83 -10.25
CA ARG A 124 1.25 8.13 -11.21
C ARG A 124 0.80 7.92 -12.67
N ASN A 125 -0.37 8.45 -13.00
CA ASN A 125 -0.94 8.40 -14.35
C ASN A 125 -1.17 6.98 -14.93
N GLY A 126 -1.24 5.96 -14.09
CA GLY A 126 -1.43 4.58 -14.52
C GLY A 126 -0.26 3.65 -14.19
N ALA A 127 0.85 4.21 -13.67
CA ALA A 127 2.01 3.39 -13.34
C ALA A 127 1.76 2.44 -12.16
N HIS A 128 0.91 2.82 -11.20
CA HIS A 128 0.50 1.97 -10.08
C HIS A 128 -1.01 1.96 -9.94
N TYR A 129 -1.56 0.82 -9.58
CA TYR A 129 -3.01 0.65 -9.38
C TYR A 129 -3.29 -0.38 -8.29
N TRP A 130 -4.41 -0.19 -7.58
CA TRP A 130 -4.77 -1.02 -6.42
C TRP A 130 -6.28 -1.18 -6.27
N ALA A 131 -6.66 -2.21 -5.51
CA ALA A 131 -7.97 -2.34 -4.87
C ALA A 131 -7.79 -2.84 -3.43
N LEU A 132 -8.58 -2.30 -2.51
CA LEU A 132 -8.61 -2.66 -1.10
C LEU A 132 -10.02 -3.13 -0.77
N ALA A 133 -10.12 -4.35 -0.25
CA ALA A 133 -11.38 -4.90 0.24
C ALA A 133 -11.33 -5.07 1.76
N LYS A 134 -12.39 -4.64 2.44
CA LYS A 134 -12.64 -4.94 3.84
C LYS A 134 -13.11 -6.38 3.94
N MET A 135 -12.44 -7.18 4.76
CA MET A 135 -12.81 -8.56 5.04
C MET A 135 -13.91 -8.61 6.11
N ASP A 136 -14.74 -9.66 6.05
CA ASP A 136 -15.68 -9.93 7.12
C ASP A 136 -14.90 -10.35 8.37
N GLY A 137 -14.85 -9.48 9.34
CA GLY A 137 -14.17 -9.70 10.60
C GLY A 137 -13.55 -8.42 11.14
N GLU A 138 -13.68 -8.27 12.43
CA GLU A 138 -13.02 -7.23 13.20
C GLU A 138 -12.49 -7.85 14.49
N PHE A 139 -11.50 -7.25 15.11
CA PHE A 139 -11.10 -7.60 16.45
C PHE A 139 -11.02 -6.35 17.32
N ASN A 140 -11.12 -6.58 18.63
CA ASN A 140 -11.14 -5.50 19.61
C ASN A 140 -10.01 -5.71 20.63
N ILE A 141 -9.26 -4.65 20.88
CA ILE A 141 -8.18 -4.63 21.86
C ILE A 141 -8.56 -3.60 22.92
N ALA A 142 -9.19 -4.01 24.01
CA ALA A 142 -9.61 -3.13 25.11
C ALA A 142 -10.31 -1.85 24.62
N GLY A 143 -11.33 -1.99 23.78
CA GLY A 143 -12.10 -0.89 23.20
C GLY A 143 -11.58 -0.34 21.87
N ASP A 144 -10.38 -0.72 21.44
CA ASP A 144 -9.79 -0.31 20.17
C ASP A 144 -10.19 -1.28 19.05
N LYS A 145 -11.04 -0.83 18.14
CA LYS A 145 -11.52 -1.65 17.01
C LYS A 145 -10.53 -1.63 15.87
N VAL A 146 -10.25 -2.81 15.31
CA VAL A 146 -9.36 -3.01 14.18
C VAL A 146 -10.06 -3.81 13.09
N ASN A 147 -10.23 -3.23 11.92
CA ASN A 147 -10.78 -3.87 10.74
C ASN A 147 -9.70 -4.64 9.97
N GLN A 148 -10.12 -5.69 9.29
CA GLN A 148 -9.26 -6.55 8.48
C GLN A 148 -9.48 -6.23 7.00
N TYR A 149 -8.37 -6.17 6.24
CA TYR A 149 -8.40 -5.83 4.81
C TYR A 149 -7.51 -6.74 3.98
N LEU A 150 -7.87 -6.89 2.73
CA LEU A 150 -7.05 -7.48 1.69
C LEU A 150 -6.77 -6.40 0.63
N LEU A 151 -5.48 -6.07 0.46
CA LEU A 151 -4.98 -5.18 -0.59
C LEU A 151 -4.45 -6.01 -1.74
N LEU A 152 -4.89 -5.73 -2.96
CA LEU A 152 -4.22 -6.15 -4.19
C LEU A 152 -3.69 -4.92 -4.91
N ALA A 153 -2.41 -4.94 -5.28
CA ALA A 153 -1.77 -3.85 -6.00
C ALA A 153 -0.77 -4.36 -7.03
N SER A 154 -0.61 -3.59 -8.09
CA SER A 154 0.33 -3.89 -9.16
C SER A 154 0.95 -2.62 -9.74
N SER A 155 1.97 -2.76 -10.58
CA SER A 155 2.52 -1.63 -11.34
C SER A 155 2.67 -1.96 -12.83
N ALA A 156 2.64 -0.93 -13.64
CA ALA A 156 2.90 -0.99 -15.08
C ALA A 156 4.35 -0.62 -15.44
N ASP A 157 5.06 0.06 -14.55
CA ASP A 157 6.42 0.56 -14.75
C ASP A 157 7.51 -0.42 -14.28
N GLY A 158 7.11 -1.56 -13.72
CA GLY A 158 8.02 -2.57 -13.18
C GLY A 158 8.63 -2.24 -11.81
N SER A 159 8.20 -1.14 -11.17
CA SER A 159 8.72 -0.72 -9.87
C SER A 159 8.14 -1.53 -8.70
N LEU A 160 7.01 -2.21 -8.89
CA LEU A 160 6.33 -3.03 -7.90
C LEU A 160 5.90 -4.35 -8.53
N ALA A 161 6.17 -5.47 -7.87
CA ALA A 161 5.54 -6.75 -8.21
C ALA A 161 4.04 -6.71 -7.90
N THR A 162 3.23 -7.54 -8.56
CA THR A 162 1.83 -7.71 -8.14
C THR A 162 1.79 -8.33 -6.75
N GLN A 163 1.11 -7.68 -5.81
CA GLN A 163 1.12 -8.04 -4.40
C GLN A 163 -0.30 -8.12 -3.85
N ALA A 164 -0.63 -9.27 -3.25
CA ALA A 164 -1.80 -9.43 -2.41
C ALA A 164 -1.36 -9.42 -0.94
N ARG A 165 -1.89 -8.50 -0.13
CA ARG A 165 -1.48 -8.30 1.26
C ARG A 165 -2.67 -8.25 2.21
N LEU A 166 -2.59 -9.04 3.27
CA LEU A 166 -3.46 -8.87 4.43
C LEU A 166 -2.95 -7.68 5.25
N THR A 167 -3.84 -6.77 5.57
CA THR A 167 -3.54 -5.57 6.36
C THR A 167 -4.67 -5.30 7.36
N SER A 168 -4.37 -4.56 8.40
CA SER A 168 -5.34 -4.15 9.41
C SER A 168 -5.35 -2.64 9.52
N VAL A 169 -6.52 -2.07 9.78
CA VAL A 169 -6.69 -0.63 9.97
C VAL A 169 -7.44 -0.38 11.28
N ARG A 170 -6.84 0.42 12.16
CA ARG A 170 -7.53 0.90 13.37
C ARG A 170 -8.65 1.84 12.98
N VAL A 171 -9.85 1.59 13.47
CA VAL A 171 -11.04 2.41 13.16
C VAL A 171 -10.88 3.85 13.65
N VAL A 172 -10.25 4.04 14.82
CA VAL A 172 -10.11 5.36 15.44
C VAL A 172 -9.22 6.33 14.67
N CYS A 173 -8.16 5.84 14.02
CA CYS A 173 -7.14 6.70 13.41
C CYS A 173 -6.81 6.37 11.94
N ASN A 174 -7.49 5.41 11.35
CA ASN A 174 -7.19 4.93 9.99
C ASN A 174 -5.72 4.57 9.75
N ASN A 175 -4.99 4.20 10.80
CA ASN A 175 -3.60 3.76 10.70
C ASN A 175 -3.55 2.37 10.09
N THR A 176 -2.77 2.22 9.03
CA THR A 176 -2.57 0.96 8.33
C THR A 176 -1.49 0.13 9.03
N LEU A 177 -1.91 -0.92 9.73
CA LEU A 177 -1.03 -1.90 10.35
C LEU A 177 -0.82 -3.06 9.38
N GLN A 178 0.35 -3.15 8.78
CA GLN A 178 0.68 -4.32 7.97
C GLN A 178 0.91 -5.51 8.89
N LEU A 179 0.31 -6.64 8.51
CA LEU A 179 0.49 -7.88 9.25
C LEU A 179 1.93 -8.34 9.07
N ALA A 180 2.72 -8.08 10.10
CA ALA A 180 4.13 -8.41 10.20
C ALA A 180 4.33 -9.90 10.49
N GLN A 181 3.80 -10.79 9.66
CA GLN A 181 4.07 -12.21 9.80
C GLN A 181 4.94 -12.73 8.67
N ARG A 182 6.04 -13.36 9.06
CA ARG A 182 6.94 -14.05 8.14
C ARG A 182 6.16 -15.08 7.31
N GLY A 183 5.92 -14.78 6.04
CA GLY A 183 5.68 -15.77 5.03
C GLY A 183 4.26 -15.96 4.50
N LYS A 184 3.17 -15.61 5.21
CA LYS A 184 1.81 -15.97 4.76
C LYS A 184 0.85 -14.78 4.55
N ALA A 185 1.19 -13.60 5.04
CA ALA A 185 0.34 -12.40 4.94
C ALA A 185 0.53 -11.60 3.63
N ASN A 186 1.49 -11.98 2.81
CA ASN A 186 1.88 -11.25 1.61
C ASN A 186 2.30 -12.21 0.52
N VAL A 187 1.53 -12.26 -0.55
CA VAL A 187 1.85 -12.99 -1.76
C VAL A 187 2.34 -12.02 -2.81
N SER A 188 3.51 -12.27 -3.37
CA SER A 188 4.13 -11.40 -4.36
C SER A 188 4.44 -12.18 -5.64
N VAL A 189 3.89 -11.74 -6.76
CA VAL A 189 4.09 -12.33 -8.09
C VAL A 189 4.91 -11.37 -8.94
N ARG A 190 6.11 -11.79 -9.32
CA ARG A 190 6.97 -11.00 -10.21
C ARG A 190 6.40 -10.97 -11.63
N HIS A 191 6.57 -9.89 -12.33
CA HIS A 191 6.07 -9.72 -13.71
C HIS A 191 6.81 -10.55 -14.81
N ASN A 192 7.70 -11.44 -14.42
CA ASN A 192 8.19 -12.49 -15.31
C ASN A 192 7.39 -13.80 -15.20
N SER A 193 6.42 -13.84 -14.29
CA SER A 193 5.50 -14.95 -14.03
C SER A 193 4.07 -14.55 -14.37
N ILE A 194 3.24 -15.51 -14.70
CA ILE A 194 1.81 -15.30 -15.00
C ILE A 194 1.07 -15.04 -13.67
N PHE A 195 0.29 -13.97 -13.62
CA PHE A 195 -0.64 -13.69 -12.53
C PHE A 195 -1.75 -14.75 -12.56
N ARG A 196 -1.92 -15.46 -11.46
CA ARG A 196 -2.94 -16.50 -11.27
C ARG A 196 -3.75 -16.20 -10.02
N PRO A 197 -4.90 -15.53 -10.15
CA PRO A 197 -5.74 -15.14 -9.01
C PRO A 197 -6.04 -16.29 -8.05
N GLU A 198 -6.42 -17.46 -8.58
CA GLU A 198 -6.79 -18.62 -7.79
C GLU A 198 -5.64 -19.18 -6.93
N ALA A 199 -4.42 -19.15 -7.44
CA ALA A 199 -3.25 -19.57 -6.67
C ALA A 199 -2.99 -18.61 -5.50
N ILE A 200 -3.18 -17.31 -5.72
CA ILE A 200 -3.02 -16.29 -4.67
C ILE A 200 -4.13 -16.43 -3.63
N LYS A 201 -5.38 -16.64 -4.05
CA LYS A 201 -6.51 -16.87 -3.13
C LYS A 201 -6.29 -18.14 -2.29
N ALA A 202 -5.76 -19.20 -2.89
CA ALA A 202 -5.43 -20.44 -2.17
C ALA A 202 -4.33 -20.20 -1.11
N GLU A 203 -3.29 -19.40 -1.41
CA GLU A 203 -2.28 -19.02 -0.42
C GLU A 203 -2.85 -18.16 0.70
N LEU A 204 -3.86 -17.33 0.41
CA LEU A 204 -4.57 -16.48 1.38
C LEU A 204 -5.73 -17.21 2.08
N ALA A 205 -6.02 -18.48 1.74
CA ALA A 205 -7.12 -19.24 2.34
C ALA A 205 -7.04 -19.35 3.87
N ASN A 206 -5.82 -19.27 4.43
CA ASN A 206 -5.58 -19.23 5.87
C ASN A 206 -5.55 -17.80 6.45
N SER A 207 -6.15 -16.83 5.76
CA SER A 207 -6.17 -15.42 6.21
C SER A 207 -6.71 -15.26 7.64
N ASN A 208 -7.71 -16.04 8.03
CA ASN A 208 -8.25 -16.04 9.40
C ASN A 208 -7.21 -16.41 10.45
N GLU A 209 -6.32 -17.38 10.17
CA GLU A 209 -5.23 -17.73 11.10
C GLU A 209 -4.22 -16.58 11.21
N THR A 210 -3.91 -15.95 10.09
CA THR A 210 -3.01 -14.80 10.05
C THR A 210 -3.58 -13.62 10.85
N PHE A 211 -4.86 -13.31 10.69
CA PHE A 211 -5.51 -12.26 11.46
C PHE A 211 -5.63 -12.61 12.96
N ARG A 212 -5.93 -13.86 13.32
CA ARG A 212 -5.93 -14.31 14.73
C ARG A 212 -4.55 -14.18 15.37
N ALA A 213 -3.50 -14.56 14.65
CA ALA A 213 -2.14 -14.42 15.15
C ALA A 213 -1.75 -12.94 15.34
N PHE A 214 -2.19 -12.06 14.43
CA PHE A 214 -2.01 -10.62 14.60
C PHE A 214 -2.82 -10.08 15.79
N GLU A 215 -4.06 -10.49 15.98
CA GLU A 215 -4.88 -10.14 17.14
C GLU A 215 -4.19 -10.52 18.44
N GLN A 216 -3.63 -11.74 18.51
CA GLN A 216 -2.85 -12.19 19.68
C GLN A 216 -1.62 -11.32 19.91
N THR A 217 -0.89 -11.00 18.84
CA THR A 217 0.27 -10.10 18.90
C THR A 217 -0.14 -8.71 19.40
N ALA A 218 -1.20 -8.14 18.87
CA ALA A 218 -1.70 -6.84 19.27
C ALA A 218 -2.17 -6.81 20.74
N LYS A 219 -2.86 -7.87 21.19
CA LYS A 219 -3.24 -8.04 22.60
C LYS A 219 -2.02 -8.16 23.52
N SER A 220 -0.99 -8.92 23.08
CA SER A 220 0.29 -9.01 23.80
C SER A 220 0.95 -7.63 23.93
N LEU A 221 1.05 -6.87 22.83
CA LEU A 221 1.61 -5.52 22.85
C LEU A 221 0.80 -4.56 23.77
N ALA A 222 -0.52 -4.68 23.81
CA ALA A 222 -1.37 -3.88 24.67
C ALA A 222 -1.19 -4.24 26.16
N SER A 223 -0.74 -5.45 26.49
CA SER A 223 -0.45 -5.87 27.87
C SER A 223 0.93 -5.40 28.37
N ILE A 224 1.87 -5.11 27.47
CA ILE A 224 3.22 -4.66 27.82
C ILE A 224 3.17 -3.19 28.19
N LYS A 225 3.43 -2.86 29.44
CA LYS A 225 3.53 -1.47 29.89
C LYS A 225 4.86 -0.85 29.45
N LEU A 226 4.79 0.38 28.94
CA LEU A 226 5.93 1.09 28.38
C LEU A 226 5.96 2.52 28.89
N GLY A 227 7.03 2.89 29.58
CA GLY A 227 7.26 4.28 30.01
C GLY A 227 7.87 5.15 28.92
N SER A 228 7.77 6.47 29.05
CA SER A 228 8.29 7.43 28.06
C SER A 228 9.78 7.24 27.76
N THR A 229 10.61 6.96 28.75
CA THR A 229 12.06 6.74 28.56
C THR A 229 12.34 5.50 27.70
N GLN A 230 11.62 4.40 27.96
CA GLN A 230 11.76 3.18 27.16
C GLN A 230 11.24 3.40 25.74
N ALA A 231 10.11 4.07 25.59
CA ALA A 231 9.54 4.43 24.29
C ALA A 231 10.52 5.31 23.48
N GLN A 232 11.13 6.31 24.10
CA GLN A 232 12.14 7.16 23.46
C GLN A 232 13.34 6.35 22.96
N ALA A 233 13.88 5.44 23.77
CA ALA A 233 14.99 4.59 23.36
C ALA A 233 14.65 3.72 22.14
N ILE A 234 13.44 3.15 22.09
CA ILE A 234 12.96 2.37 20.96
C ILE A 234 12.78 3.26 19.71
N PHE A 235 12.14 4.41 19.85
CA PHE A 235 11.92 5.34 18.73
C PHE A 235 13.24 5.86 18.16
N THR A 236 14.21 6.15 19.01
CA THR A 236 15.54 6.59 18.60
C THR A 236 16.26 5.48 17.81
N LYS A 237 16.19 4.24 18.28
CA LYS A 237 16.76 3.08 17.58
C LYS A 237 16.16 2.88 16.18
N ILE A 238 14.86 3.11 16.01
CA ILE A 238 14.13 2.85 14.75
C ILE A 238 14.16 4.05 13.80
N LEU A 239 14.01 5.26 14.36
CA LEU A 239 13.80 6.49 13.59
C LEU A 239 15.06 7.38 13.55
N GLY A 240 16.11 6.99 14.27
CA GLY A 240 17.41 7.65 14.26
C GLY A 240 17.60 8.69 15.37
N GLY A 241 18.84 9.13 15.50
CA GLY A 241 19.33 9.97 16.59
C GLY A 241 19.96 9.14 17.71
N ASP A 242 20.16 9.77 18.86
CA ASP A 242 20.59 9.14 20.11
C ASP A 242 19.70 9.59 21.27
N GLU A 243 19.89 9.03 22.47
CA GLU A 243 19.05 9.34 23.63
C GLU A 243 19.06 10.82 24.04
N LYS A 244 20.18 11.52 23.81
CA LYS A 244 20.33 12.96 24.14
C LYS A 244 19.83 13.84 23.01
N ASN A 245 19.95 13.36 21.75
CA ASN A 245 19.59 14.10 20.54
C ASN A 245 18.75 13.19 19.62
N PRO A 246 17.50 12.91 19.98
CA PRO A 246 16.62 12.11 19.13
C PRO A 246 16.36 12.84 17.79
N SER A 247 16.20 12.06 16.71
CA SER A 247 15.78 12.65 15.45
C SER A 247 14.42 13.35 15.59
N ARG A 248 14.09 14.26 14.67
CA ARG A 248 12.76 14.90 14.66
C ARG A 248 11.63 13.88 14.58
N ALA A 249 11.84 12.78 13.85
CA ALA A 249 10.87 11.69 13.73
C ALA A 249 10.72 10.93 15.06
N ALA A 250 11.82 10.61 15.75
CA ALA A 250 11.79 9.95 17.05
C ALA A 250 11.12 10.83 18.12
N ALA A 251 11.45 12.12 18.17
CA ALA A 251 10.82 13.08 19.10
C ALA A 251 9.31 13.22 18.80
N ARG A 252 8.92 13.26 17.52
CA ARG A 252 7.50 13.31 17.15
C ARG A 252 6.75 12.03 17.51
N ALA A 253 7.34 10.84 17.30
CA ALA A 253 6.75 9.58 17.70
C ALA A 253 6.51 9.55 19.24
N LEU A 254 7.46 10.06 20.03
CA LEU A 254 7.28 10.17 21.49
C LEU A 254 6.10 11.09 21.84
N THR A 255 6.00 12.26 21.23
CA THR A 255 4.85 13.18 21.43
C THR A 255 3.51 12.50 21.10
N LEU A 256 3.46 11.71 20.01
CA LEU A 256 2.26 10.96 19.64
C LEU A 256 1.92 9.87 20.66
N PHE A 257 2.92 9.17 21.16
CA PHE A 257 2.78 8.15 22.21
C PHE A 257 2.27 8.73 23.53
N GLU A 258 2.76 9.90 23.93
CA GLU A 258 2.42 10.59 25.19
C GLU A 258 1.04 11.24 25.20
N GLY A 259 0.28 11.17 24.11
CA GLY A 259 -1.12 11.60 24.09
C GLY A 259 -1.52 12.50 22.93
N ALA A 260 -0.58 12.97 22.09
CA ALA A 260 -0.94 13.73 20.88
C ALA A 260 -1.40 12.84 19.71
N GLY A 261 -1.21 11.53 19.81
CA GLY A 261 -1.65 10.57 18.79
C GLY A 261 -3.16 10.33 18.86
N ILE A 262 -3.77 10.08 17.71
CA ILE A 262 -5.19 9.75 17.61
C ILE A 262 -5.45 8.40 18.30
N GLY A 263 -6.32 8.40 19.32
CA GLY A 263 -6.62 7.21 20.13
C GLY A 263 -5.48 6.81 21.08
N ALA A 264 -4.56 7.72 21.40
CA ALA A 264 -3.50 7.48 22.38
C ALA A 264 -4.04 7.40 23.82
N GLU A 265 -5.23 7.96 24.06
CA GLU A 265 -5.97 7.95 25.34
C GLU A 265 -6.64 6.61 25.62
N LEU A 266 -6.84 5.75 24.62
CA LEU A 266 -7.49 4.45 24.78
C LEU A 266 -6.70 3.56 25.74
N GLU A 267 -7.41 2.77 26.54
CA GLU A 267 -6.80 1.84 27.51
C GLU A 267 -5.79 0.88 26.86
N SER A 268 -6.08 0.43 25.65
CA SER A 268 -5.18 -0.41 24.85
C SER A 268 -3.87 0.27 24.49
N ALA A 269 -3.87 1.59 24.29
CA ALA A 269 -2.75 2.36 23.76
C ALA A 269 -1.96 3.11 24.83
N LYS A 270 -2.65 3.66 25.85
CA LYS A 270 -2.05 4.53 26.85
C LYS A 270 -0.93 3.83 27.64
N GLY A 271 0.32 4.27 27.41
CA GLY A 271 1.49 3.74 28.12
C GLY A 271 1.72 2.24 27.86
N THR A 272 1.48 1.78 26.64
CA THR A 272 1.67 0.39 26.23
C THR A 272 2.52 0.27 24.96
N ALA A 273 3.08 -0.93 24.72
CA ALA A 273 3.79 -1.19 23.47
C ALA A 273 2.86 -1.09 22.23
N TRP A 274 1.57 -1.40 22.38
CA TRP A 274 0.58 -1.16 21.34
C TRP A 274 0.45 0.33 20.98
N GLY A 275 0.41 1.19 22.01
CA GLY A 275 0.40 2.64 21.80
C GLY A 275 1.65 3.16 21.12
N ALA A 276 2.82 2.61 21.46
CA ALA A 276 4.09 2.95 20.80
C ALA A 276 4.10 2.54 19.33
N LEU A 277 3.59 1.33 19.00
CA LEU A 277 3.43 0.90 17.61
C LEU A 277 2.49 1.84 16.84
N ASN A 278 1.38 2.24 17.44
CA ASN A 278 0.42 3.15 16.81
C ASN A 278 1.00 4.55 16.59
N ALA A 279 1.85 5.05 17.48
CA ALA A 279 2.55 6.32 17.30
C ALA A 279 3.49 6.29 16.09
N VAL A 280 4.27 5.20 15.94
CA VAL A 280 5.12 5.02 14.75
C VAL A 280 4.27 4.88 13.48
N THR A 281 3.19 4.13 13.54
CA THR A 281 2.30 3.93 12.39
C THR A 281 1.67 5.25 11.95
N GLN A 282 1.13 6.03 12.88
CA GLN A 282 0.57 7.35 12.60
C GLN A 282 1.62 8.28 11.97
N LEU A 283 2.83 8.31 12.52
CA LEU A 283 3.92 9.10 11.96
C LEU A 283 4.21 8.73 10.51
N MET A 284 4.31 7.42 10.21
CA MET A 284 4.62 6.92 8.86
C MET A 284 3.48 7.16 7.87
N ASP A 285 2.23 6.94 8.28
CA ASP A 285 1.07 7.01 7.40
C ASP A 285 0.60 8.45 7.16
N TRP A 286 0.80 9.36 8.13
CA TRP A 286 0.21 10.69 8.08
C TRP A 286 1.19 11.86 8.04
N GLU A 287 2.41 11.72 8.57
CA GLU A 287 3.28 12.86 8.81
C GLU A 287 4.59 12.86 8.01
N THR A 288 5.06 11.70 7.51
CA THR A 288 6.39 11.62 6.85
C THR A 288 6.40 12.04 5.39
N ALA A 289 5.26 12.02 4.70
CA ALA A 289 5.19 12.44 3.31
C ALA A 289 4.53 13.82 3.16
N ARG A 290 5.06 14.64 2.24
CA ARG A 290 4.60 16.02 2.02
C ARG A 290 3.25 16.12 1.33
N THR A 291 2.86 15.11 0.57
CA THR A 291 1.59 15.05 -0.16
C THR A 291 0.80 13.83 0.23
N GLY A 292 -0.51 13.90 0.11
CA GLY A 292 -1.38 12.80 0.45
C GLY A 292 -1.12 11.50 -0.28
N ASP A 293 -0.89 11.63 -1.57
CA ASP A 293 -0.67 10.47 -2.44
C ASP A 293 0.68 9.83 -2.20
N ALA A 294 1.69 10.65 -1.84
CA ALA A 294 2.96 10.13 -1.36
C ALA A 294 2.80 9.38 -0.04
N ARG A 295 1.83 9.77 0.81
CA ARG A 295 1.51 9.05 2.05
C ARG A 295 0.93 7.69 1.74
N LEU A 296 -0.08 7.60 0.87
CA LEU A 296 -0.69 6.33 0.47
C LEU A 296 0.36 5.37 -0.12
N ALA A 297 1.17 5.88 -1.05
CA ALA A 297 2.26 5.09 -1.65
C ALA A 297 3.30 4.64 -0.61
N ASN A 298 3.65 5.51 0.36
CA ASN A 298 4.61 5.19 1.41
C ASN A 298 4.05 4.21 2.43
N ALA A 299 2.77 4.38 2.81
CA ALA A 299 2.09 3.52 3.77
C ALA A 299 1.99 2.07 3.29
N TRP A 300 1.77 1.87 1.98
CA TRP A 300 1.53 0.55 1.39
C TRP A 300 2.73 -0.05 0.67
N PHE A 301 3.60 0.75 0.04
CA PHE A 301 4.65 0.27 -0.87
C PHE A 301 6.03 0.83 -0.57
N GLY A 302 6.14 1.84 0.30
CA GLY A 302 7.37 2.59 0.55
C GLY A 302 8.13 2.16 1.81
N GLY A 303 9.11 2.97 2.16
CA GLY A 303 9.98 2.75 3.34
C GLY A 303 9.23 2.72 4.68
N GLY A 304 8.05 3.33 4.77
CA GLY A 304 7.21 3.30 5.96
C GLY A 304 6.82 1.88 6.41
N VAL A 305 6.68 0.95 5.46
CA VAL A 305 6.44 -0.47 5.76
C VAL A 305 7.56 -1.08 6.58
N ASN A 306 8.81 -0.85 6.18
CA ASN A 306 9.97 -1.40 6.88
C ASN A 306 10.13 -0.80 8.28
N VAL A 307 9.84 0.48 8.44
CA VAL A 307 9.88 1.16 9.74
C VAL A 307 8.82 0.59 10.69
N LYS A 308 7.59 0.39 10.21
CA LYS A 308 6.51 -0.23 10.99
C LYS A 308 6.87 -1.67 11.40
N GLN A 309 7.50 -2.44 10.51
CA GLN A 309 7.98 -3.78 10.82
C GLN A 309 9.07 -3.77 11.90
N GLN A 310 10.07 -2.90 11.78
CA GLN A 310 11.11 -2.73 12.80
C GLN A 310 10.52 -2.35 14.17
N ALA A 311 9.45 -1.53 14.17
CA ALA A 311 8.75 -1.18 15.41
C ALA A 311 8.08 -2.42 16.04
N VAL A 312 7.38 -3.23 15.26
CA VAL A 312 6.79 -4.50 15.76
C VAL A 312 7.86 -5.40 16.35
N ASP A 313 8.95 -5.64 15.61
CA ASP A 313 10.03 -6.53 16.04
C ASP A 313 10.71 -6.04 17.34
N ALA A 314 10.96 -4.73 17.45
CA ALA A 314 11.57 -4.14 18.63
C ALA A 314 10.65 -4.16 19.86
N LEU A 315 9.35 -3.97 19.67
CA LEU A 315 8.36 -3.98 20.75
C LEU A 315 8.03 -5.39 21.23
N LEU A 316 7.99 -6.38 20.33
CA LEU A 316 7.84 -7.79 20.69
C LEU A 316 9.06 -8.36 21.44
N ALA A 317 10.24 -7.81 21.24
CA ALA A 317 11.43 -8.19 22.00
C ALA A 317 11.38 -7.78 23.48
N LEU A 318 10.36 -7.03 23.91
CA LEU A 318 10.10 -6.68 25.30
C LEU A 318 9.21 -7.70 26.02
N ALA A 319 8.54 -8.59 25.27
CA ALA A 319 7.68 -9.65 25.77
C ALA A 319 8.54 -10.86 26.17
#